data_4e5c30ab967a525d68fc01438c98db8e
#
_entry.id   4e5c30ab967a525d68fc01438c98db8e
#
_cell.length_a   1.000
_cell.length_b   1.000
_cell.length_c   1.000
_cell.angle_alpha   90.00
_cell.angle_beta   90.00
_cell.angle_gamma   90.00
#
_symmetry.space_group_name_H-M   'P 1'
#
loop_
_entity.id
_entity.type
_entity.pdbx_description
1 polymer ?
#
loop_
_entity_poly.entity_id
_entity_poly.type
_entity_poly.pdbx_seq_one_letter_code
_entity_poly.pdbx_strand_id
1 'polypeptide(L)'
;AFDIEKAVQKAVEERRAEEQHKKEEEEKNVNHELWDELPVFKDTLKKIYGKAIHEKPKNIADVSTEDGYITVWGDVLKTEVRETKRGTSKIFDFDISDYTSSITVKMFDDKRVIDPLVDKINEAGTLVISGGYQFDTFSNQYVLRPYAIASIKKAEKTDDEPEKRIELHMHTSLSEMDAISSPTALVKQAIKWGHEAVAITDHGVVQALPEAYAASGKGSKIKLILGMEGYLVDDEKYPD
;
A
#
# COMPACT_ATOMS: atom_id res chain seq x y z
N ALA A 1 28.79 -30.60 -15.33
CA ALA A 1 27.41 -30.87 -15.79
C ALA A 1 26.63 -29.57 -15.66
N PHE A 2 26.12 -29.07 -16.77
CA PHE A 2 25.24 -27.89 -16.79
C PHE A 2 23.92 -28.29 -16.07
N ASP A 3 23.55 -27.53 -15.05
CA ASP A 3 22.34 -27.81 -14.27
C ASP A 3 21.12 -27.31 -15.08
N ILE A 4 20.61 -28.19 -15.95
CA ILE A 4 19.51 -27.90 -16.88
C ILE A 4 18.25 -27.47 -16.12
N GLU A 5 18.00 -28.02 -14.93
CA GLU A 5 16.84 -27.64 -14.11
C GLU A 5 16.91 -26.17 -13.66
N LYS A 6 18.09 -25.71 -13.22
CA LYS A 6 18.30 -24.29 -12.85
C LYS A 6 18.16 -23.35 -14.05
N ALA A 7 18.64 -23.78 -15.23
CA ALA A 7 18.49 -22.99 -16.44
C ALA A 7 17.02 -22.86 -16.89
N VAL A 8 16.26 -23.96 -16.79
CA VAL A 8 14.81 -23.98 -17.10
C VAL A 8 14.03 -23.13 -16.09
N GLN A 9 14.34 -23.24 -14.80
CA GLN A 9 13.68 -22.48 -13.75
C GLN A 9 13.89 -20.97 -13.92
N LYS A 10 15.13 -20.58 -14.23
CA LYS A 10 15.48 -19.19 -14.54
C LYS A 10 14.74 -18.64 -15.78
N ALA A 11 14.67 -19.43 -16.85
CA ALA A 11 13.95 -19.07 -18.07
C ALA A 11 12.44 -18.93 -17.85
N VAL A 12 11.85 -19.75 -16.96
CA VAL A 12 10.44 -19.66 -16.58
C VAL A 12 10.16 -18.40 -15.76
N GLU A 13 11.06 -18.04 -14.83
CA GLU A 13 10.96 -16.82 -14.02
C GLU A 13 11.13 -15.57 -14.89
N GLU A 14 12.10 -15.55 -15.82
CA GLU A 14 12.31 -14.46 -16.77
C GLU A 14 11.06 -14.26 -17.66
N ARG A 15 10.48 -15.34 -18.16
CA ARG A 15 9.27 -15.28 -18.98
C ARG A 15 8.03 -14.80 -18.22
N ARG A 16 7.88 -15.21 -16.97
CA ARG A 16 6.82 -14.70 -16.08
C ARG A 16 7.00 -13.21 -15.77
N ALA A 17 8.24 -12.77 -15.55
CA ALA A 17 8.56 -11.37 -15.33
C ALA A 17 8.27 -10.51 -16.58
N GLU A 18 8.62 -11.00 -17.79
CA GLU A 18 8.30 -10.33 -19.05
C GLU A 18 6.79 -10.28 -19.32
N GLU A 19 6.05 -11.36 -19.05
CA GLU A 19 4.60 -11.39 -19.19
C GLU A 19 3.90 -10.45 -18.18
N GLN A 20 4.46 -10.36 -16.97
CA GLN A 20 3.96 -9.46 -15.94
C GLN A 20 4.23 -7.99 -16.32
N HIS A 21 5.44 -7.68 -16.77
CA HIS A 21 5.83 -6.35 -17.24
C HIS A 21 4.97 -5.91 -18.46
N LYS A 22 4.69 -6.84 -19.38
CA LYS A 22 3.85 -6.56 -20.56
C LYS A 22 2.39 -6.30 -20.17
N LYS A 23 1.85 -7.03 -19.18
CA LYS A 23 0.52 -6.77 -18.62
C LYS A 23 0.46 -5.42 -17.91
N GLU A 24 1.51 -5.06 -17.15
CA GLU A 24 1.60 -3.77 -16.48
C GLU A 24 1.72 -2.60 -17.48
N GLU A 25 2.40 -2.78 -18.61
CA GLU A 25 2.45 -1.78 -19.69
C GLU A 25 1.12 -1.66 -20.43
N GLU A 26 0.44 -2.77 -20.70
CA GLU A 26 -0.90 -2.76 -21.31
C GLU A 26 -1.92 -2.09 -20.39
N GLU A 27 -1.84 -2.32 -19.06
CA GLU A 27 -2.70 -1.67 -18.06
C GLU A 27 -2.41 -0.17 -17.90
N LYS A 28 -1.18 0.29 -18.11
CA LYS A 28 -0.81 1.73 -18.10
C LYS A 28 -1.36 2.51 -19.27
N ASN A 29 -1.66 1.85 -20.38
CA ASN A 29 -2.19 2.49 -21.60
C ASN A 29 -3.73 2.58 -21.63
N VAL A 30 -4.43 2.11 -20.61
CA VAL A 30 -5.88 2.28 -20.47
C VAL A 30 -6.14 3.62 -19.82
N ASN A 31 -6.81 4.54 -20.53
CA ASN A 31 -7.32 5.77 -19.94
C ASN A 31 -8.45 5.42 -18.96
N HIS A 32 -8.12 5.30 -17.69
CA HIS A 32 -9.08 5.11 -16.62
C HIS A 32 -9.77 6.43 -16.24
N GLU A 33 -11.06 6.37 -15.95
CA GLU A 33 -11.85 7.51 -15.51
C GLU A 33 -11.78 7.65 -13.98
N LEU A 34 -11.24 8.77 -13.51
CA LEU A 34 -11.26 9.10 -12.09
C LEU A 34 -12.72 9.26 -11.61
N TRP A 35 -12.97 8.92 -10.37
CA TRP A 35 -14.27 9.17 -9.76
C TRP A 35 -14.34 10.61 -9.24
N ASP A 36 -14.58 11.55 -10.19
CA ASP A 36 -14.50 12.99 -9.99
C ASP A 36 -13.13 13.43 -9.41
N GLU A 37 -13.14 14.06 -8.23
CA GLU A 37 -11.92 14.54 -7.55
C GLU A 37 -11.23 13.47 -6.69
N LEU A 38 -11.79 12.25 -6.61
CA LEU A 38 -11.22 11.18 -5.80
C LEU A 38 -10.07 10.50 -6.55
N PRO A 39 -9.00 10.11 -5.85
CA PRO A 39 -7.83 9.44 -6.47
C PRO A 39 -8.10 7.96 -6.75
N VAL A 40 -9.29 7.60 -7.23
CA VAL A 40 -9.71 6.23 -7.56
C VAL A 40 -10.43 6.19 -8.91
N PHE A 41 -10.29 5.10 -9.64
CA PHE A 41 -10.81 4.95 -11.01
C PHE A 41 -12.12 4.19 -11.01
N LYS A 42 -13.22 4.90 -11.27
CA LYS A 42 -14.60 4.39 -11.25
C LYS A 42 -14.82 3.15 -12.13
N ASP A 43 -14.22 3.14 -13.31
CA ASP A 43 -14.33 2.06 -14.29
C ASP A 43 -13.63 0.76 -13.88
N THR A 44 -12.83 0.79 -12.80
CA THR A 44 -12.10 -0.37 -12.29
C THR A 44 -12.81 -1.11 -11.16
N LEU A 45 -14.01 -0.68 -10.77
CA LEU A 45 -14.79 -1.33 -9.71
C LEU A 45 -15.04 -2.82 -10.01
N LYS A 46 -14.60 -3.69 -9.10
CA LYS A 46 -14.89 -5.13 -9.15
C LYS A 46 -15.55 -5.57 -7.86
N LYS A 47 -16.76 -6.09 -7.96
CA LYS A 47 -17.53 -6.57 -6.80
C LYS A 47 -16.80 -7.70 -6.08
N ILE A 48 -16.66 -7.57 -4.76
CA ILE A 48 -16.11 -8.59 -3.84
C ILE A 48 -17.24 -9.22 -3.02
N TYR A 49 -18.13 -8.38 -2.44
CA TYR A 49 -19.20 -8.82 -1.56
C TYR A 49 -20.48 -8.01 -1.76
N GLY A 50 -21.63 -8.63 -1.54
CA GLY A 50 -22.94 -7.95 -1.55
C GLY A 50 -23.42 -7.50 -2.93
N LYS A 51 -23.99 -6.29 -3.02
CA LYS A 51 -24.54 -5.69 -4.24
C LYS A 51 -23.46 -4.88 -4.98
N ALA A 52 -23.76 -4.50 -6.24
CA ALA A 52 -22.94 -3.54 -6.96
C ALA A 52 -23.05 -2.14 -6.31
N ILE A 53 -21.94 -1.43 -6.26
CA ILE A 53 -21.86 -0.07 -5.72
C ILE A 53 -21.89 0.89 -6.91
N HIS A 54 -22.82 1.85 -6.87
CA HIS A 54 -23.00 2.87 -7.90
C HIS A 54 -22.86 4.28 -7.33
N GLU A 55 -22.95 4.39 -6.01
CA GLU A 55 -22.88 5.67 -5.30
C GLU A 55 -21.44 6.15 -5.19
N LYS A 56 -21.25 7.46 -5.38
CA LYS A 56 -19.94 8.10 -5.19
C LYS A 56 -19.52 7.97 -3.73
N PRO A 57 -18.30 7.48 -3.46
CA PRO A 57 -17.76 7.50 -2.11
C PRO A 57 -17.53 8.93 -1.64
N LYS A 58 -17.73 9.18 -0.35
CA LYS A 58 -17.27 10.40 0.32
C LYS A 58 -15.96 10.17 1.06
N ASN A 59 -15.27 11.26 1.40
CA ASN A 59 -14.09 11.16 2.25
C ASN A 59 -14.48 10.70 3.66
N ILE A 60 -13.61 9.91 4.28
CA ILE A 60 -13.89 9.38 5.63
C ILE A 60 -13.96 10.51 6.66
N ALA A 61 -13.17 11.59 6.50
CA ALA A 61 -13.27 12.77 7.38
C ALA A 61 -14.62 13.47 7.35
N ASP A 62 -15.39 13.33 6.25
CA ASP A 62 -16.72 13.94 6.07
C ASP A 62 -17.86 13.06 6.60
N VAL A 63 -17.53 11.89 7.19
CA VAL A 63 -18.53 10.97 7.76
C VAL A 63 -18.99 11.47 9.11
N SER A 64 -20.31 11.66 9.24
CA SER A 64 -20.97 12.01 10.49
C SER A 64 -21.61 10.79 11.15
N THR A 65 -21.71 10.80 12.48
CA THR A 65 -22.44 9.78 13.25
C THR A 65 -23.95 9.76 12.93
N GLU A 66 -24.48 10.81 12.30
CA GLU A 66 -25.87 10.94 11.89
C GLU A 66 -26.17 10.36 10.50
N ASP A 67 -25.13 10.02 9.72
CA ASP A 67 -25.30 9.57 8.33
C ASP A 67 -26.04 8.23 8.19
N GLY A 68 -25.96 7.37 9.18
CA GLY A 68 -26.63 6.06 9.21
C GLY A 68 -26.22 5.09 8.12
N TYR A 69 -26.12 5.53 6.86
CA TYR A 69 -25.65 4.77 5.71
C TYR A 69 -24.61 5.59 4.96
N ILE A 70 -23.47 4.98 4.68
CA ILE A 70 -22.34 5.65 4.01
C ILE A 70 -21.74 4.78 2.90
N THR A 71 -21.15 5.44 1.91
CA THR A 71 -20.24 4.84 0.93
C THR A 71 -18.93 5.58 1.04
N VAL A 72 -17.85 4.84 1.32
CA VAL A 72 -16.47 5.36 1.48
C VAL A 72 -15.49 4.52 0.68
N TRP A 73 -14.32 5.08 0.42
CA TRP A 73 -13.19 4.36 -0.16
C TRP A 73 -12.01 4.40 0.79
N GLY A 74 -11.06 3.49 0.61
CA GLY A 74 -9.80 3.54 1.37
C GLY A 74 -8.90 2.35 1.11
N ASP A 75 -7.64 2.52 1.46
CA ASP A 75 -6.64 1.45 1.49
C ASP A 75 -6.82 0.62 2.75
N VAL A 76 -6.71 -0.68 2.63
CA VAL A 76 -6.74 -1.63 3.75
C VAL A 76 -5.45 -1.51 4.54
N LEU A 77 -5.55 -1.20 5.85
CA LEU A 77 -4.41 -1.01 6.74
C LEU A 77 -4.12 -2.24 7.58
N LYS A 78 -5.15 -2.78 8.23
CA LYS A 78 -5.04 -3.90 9.15
C LYS A 78 -6.26 -4.79 9.01
N THR A 79 -6.03 -6.09 9.07
CA THR A 79 -7.10 -7.10 9.09
C THR A 79 -6.97 -8.00 10.32
N GLU A 80 -8.09 -8.31 10.95
CA GLU A 80 -8.15 -9.20 12.11
C GLU A 80 -9.36 -10.14 12.00
N VAL A 81 -9.12 -11.43 12.16
CA VAL A 81 -10.18 -12.44 12.15
C VAL A 81 -10.22 -13.14 13.49
N ARG A 82 -11.41 -13.22 14.09
CA ARG A 82 -11.64 -13.90 15.36
C ARG A 82 -12.75 -14.93 15.21
N GLU A 83 -12.54 -16.11 15.75
CA GLU A 83 -13.59 -17.14 15.81
C GLU A 83 -14.55 -16.90 16.97
N THR A 84 -15.81 -17.20 16.74
CA THR A 84 -16.79 -17.21 17.84
C THR A 84 -16.66 -18.46 18.69
N LYS A 85 -17.13 -18.42 19.93
CA LYS A 85 -17.09 -19.56 20.86
C LYS A 85 -17.73 -20.85 20.29
N ARG A 86 -18.66 -20.73 19.35
CA ARG A 86 -19.33 -21.87 18.71
C ARG A 86 -18.56 -22.41 17.49
N GLY A 87 -17.51 -21.74 17.02
CA GLY A 87 -16.65 -22.19 15.90
C GLY A 87 -17.30 -22.20 14.52
N THR A 88 -18.56 -21.77 14.38
CA THR A 88 -19.28 -21.76 13.09
C THR A 88 -19.23 -20.41 12.37
N SER A 89 -19.07 -19.35 13.13
CA SER A 89 -19.06 -17.97 12.63
C SER A 89 -17.76 -17.28 13.02
N LYS A 90 -17.38 -16.29 12.22
CA LYS A 90 -16.20 -15.44 12.43
C LYS A 90 -16.60 -13.98 12.52
N ILE A 91 -15.84 -13.23 13.29
CA ILE A 91 -15.83 -11.77 13.28
C ILE A 91 -14.62 -11.37 12.46
N PHE A 92 -14.82 -10.55 11.46
CA PHE A 92 -13.79 -10.00 10.62
C PHE A 92 -13.81 -8.48 10.76
N ASP A 93 -12.79 -7.95 11.41
CA ASP A 93 -12.57 -6.53 11.57
C ASP A 93 -11.40 -6.11 10.67
N PHE A 94 -11.52 -5.00 9.97
CA PHE A 94 -10.43 -4.40 9.23
C PHE A 94 -10.55 -2.88 9.16
N ASP A 95 -9.41 -2.20 9.12
CA ASP A 95 -9.35 -0.76 9.05
C ASP A 95 -9.03 -0.31 7.64
N ILE A 96 -9.71 0.73 7.18
CA ILE A 96 -9.42 1.41 5.92
C ILE A 96 -9.14 2.88 6.14
N SER A 97 -8.30 3.47 5.28
CA SER A 97 -8.01 4.90 5.27
C SER A 97 -7.97 5.44 3.85
N ASP A 98 -8.56 6.61 3.66
CA ASP A 98 -8.45 7.43 2.46
C ASP A 98 -7.42 8.57 2.64
N TYR A 99 -6.65 8.52 3.73
CA TYR A 99 -5.66 9.52 4.18
C TYR A 99 -6.26 10.85 4.68
N THR A 100 -7.58 11.03 4.65
CA THR A 100 -8.26 12.13 5.37
C THR A 100 -8.62 11.69 6.79
N SER A 101 -8.97 10.43 6.96
CA SER A 101 -9.25 9.77 8.24
C SER A 101 -9.18 8.23 8.07
N SER A 102 -9.60 7.49 9.08
CA SER A 102 -9.72 6.04 9.04
C SER A 102 -11.03 5.57 9.68
N ILE A 103 -11.48 4.39 9.27
CA ILE A 103 -12.72 3.78 9.78
C ILE A 103 -12.55 2.27 9.91
N THR A 104 -13.07 1.70 11.00
CA THR A 104 -13.12 0.26 11.19
C THR A 104 -14.35 -0.33 10.51
N VAL A 105 -14.14 -1.32 9.67
CA VAL A 105 -15.18 -2.12 9.04
C VAL A 105 -15.34 -3.41 9.83
N LYS A 106 -16.57 -3.77 10.18
CA LYS A 106 -16.84 -4.95 11.01
C LYS A 106 -17.88 -5.85 10.38
N MET A 107 -17.51 -7.10 10.18
CA MET A 107 -18.38 -8.15 9.64
C MET A 107 -18.55 -9.28 10.64
N PHE A 108 -19.73 -9.89 10.64
CA PHE A 108 -20.01 -11.11 11.37
C PHE A 108 -20.81 -12.02 10.45
N ASP A 109 -20.24 -13.19 10.11
CA ASP A 109 -20.88 -14.14 9.22
C ASP A 109 -20.34 -15.56 9.45
N ASP A 110 -20.90 -16.55 8.74
CA ASP A 110 -20.38 -17.92 8.68
C ASP A 110 -18.95 -17.92 8.13
N LYS A 111 -18.09 -18.80 8.68
CA LYS A 111 -16.69 -18.91 8.25
C LYS A 111 -16.52 -19.16 6.75
N ARG A 112 -17.48 -19.86 6.11
CA ARG A 112 -17.46 -20.11 4.65
C ARG A 112 -17.61 -18.83 3.83
N VAL A 113 -18.19 -17.79 4.41
CA VAL A 113 -18.30 -16.46 3.79
C VAL A 113 -17.07 -15.62 4.10
N ILE A 114 -16.62 -15.63 5.36
CA ILE A 114 -15.51 -14.78 5.81
C ILE A 114 -14.17 -15.24 5.24
N ASP A 115 -13.85 -16.55 5.26
CA ASP A 115 -12.52 -17.03 4.87
C ASP A 115 -12.12 -16.62 3.44
N PRO A 116 -12.93 -16.85 2.38
CA PRO A 116 -12.56 -16.39 1.05
C PRO A 116 -12.61 -14.87 0.87
N LEU A 117 -13.30 -14.15 1.78
CA LEU A 117 -13.42 -12.71 1.74
C LEU A 117 -12.16 -12.03 2.26
N VAL A 118 -11.54 -12.58 3.29
CA VAL A 118 -10.27 -12.09 3.86
C VAL A 118 -9.19 -12.04 2.79
N ASP A 119 -9.00 -13.13 2.05
CA ASP A 119 -7.98 -13.20 1.00
C ASP A 119 -8.25 -12.15 -0.09
N LYS A 120 -9.50 -12.04 -0.57
CA LYS A 120 -9.89 -11.06 -1.60
C LYS A 120 -9.70 -9.61 -1.16
N ILE A 121 -9.95 -9.30 0.12
CA ILE A 121 -9.77 -7.95 0.67
C ILE A 121 -8.28 -7.61 0.78
N ASN A 122 -7.46 -8.54 1.27
CA ASN A 122 -6.01 -8.37 1.36
C ASN A 122 -5.36 -8.21 -0.02
N GLU A 123 -5.79 -8.99 -1.02
CA GLU A 123 -5.30 -8.89 -2.39
C GLU A 123 -5.71 -7.58 -3.08
N ALA A 124 -6.90 -7.08 -2.77
CA ALA A 124 -7.44 -5.87 -3.39
C ALA A 124 -6.67 -4.60 -2.99
N GLY A 125 -6.25 -4.52 -1.73
CA GLY A 125 -5.52 -3.39 -1.17
C GLY A 125 -6.33 -2.10 -1.05
N THR A 126 -7.09 -1.69 -2.07
CA THR A 126 -7.97 -0.51 -2.06
C THR A 126 -9.42 -0.92 -2.31
N LEU A 127 -10.32 -0.42 -1.50
CA LEU A 127 -11.74 -0.80 -1.50
C LEU A 127 -12.67 0.40 -1.61
N VAL A 128 -13.87 0.15 -2.14
CA VAL A 128 -15.07 0.97 -1.92
C VAL A 128 -16.05 0.13 -1.14
N ILE A 129 -16.60 0.70 -0.08
CA ILE A 129 -17.49 0.00 0.85
C ILE A 129 -18.74 0.84 1.09
N SER A 130 -19.89 0.20 0.91
CA SER A 130 -21.18 0.79 1.26
C SER A 130 -21.82 0.01 2.40
N GLY A 131 -22.34 0.69 3.41
CA GLY A 131 -22.92 0.02 4.56
C GLY A 131 -23.51 0.94 5.62
N GLY A 132 -23.98 0.32 6.70
CA GLY A 132 -24.51 1.02 7.86
C GLY A 132 -23.39 1.49 8.78
N TYR A 133 -23.35 2.79 9.06
CA TYR A 133 -22.42 3.38 10.01
C TYR A 133 -23.11 3.51 11.37
N GLN A 134 -22.66 2.74 12.35
CA GLN A 134 -23.36 2.62 13.62
C GLN A 134 -22.43 2.40 14.79
N PHE A 135 -22.90 2.76 16.00
CA PHE A 135 -22.16 2.52 17.22
C PHE A 135 -22.16 1.03 17.57
N ASP A 136 -20.98 0.47 17.78
CA ASP A 136 -20.76 -0.90 18.24
C ASP A 136 -20.44 -0.91 19.75
N THR A 137 -21.37 -1.41 20.54
CA THR A 137 -21.24 -1.43 22.00
C THR A 137 -20.13 -2.35 22.52
N PHE A 138 -19.69 -3.32 21.72
CA PHE A 138 -18.62 -4.24 22.10
C PHE A 138 -17.23 -3.61 21.99
N SER A 139 -16.99 -2.85 20.92
CA SER A 139 -15.73 -2.13 20.68
C SER A 139 -15.76 -0.69 21.21
N ASN A 140 -16.95 -0.21 21.66
CA ASN A 140 -17.20 1.15 22.15
C ASN A 140 -16.79 2.23 21.15
N GLN A 141 -17.07 2.00 19.87
CA GLN A 141 -16.74 2.92 18.77
C GLN A 141 -17.76 2.80 17.64
N TYR A 142 -17.80 3.80 16.74
CA TYR A 142 -18.54 3.70 15.50
C TYR A 142 -17.82 2.80 14.52
N VAL A 143 -18.55 1.90 13.85
CA VAL A 143 -18.04 0.98 12.85
C VAL A 143 -18.91 0.97 11.60
N LEU A 144 -18.31 0.70 10.46
CA LEU A 144 -19.01 0.46 9.21
C LEU A 144 -19.36 -1.03 9.09
N ARG A 145 -20.66 -1.33 9.04
CA ARG A 145 -21.15 -2.70 8.73
C ARG A 145 -21.47 -2.80 7.25
N PRO A 146 -20.67 -3.49 6.46
CA PRO A 146 -20.78 -3.45 5.01
C PRO A 146 -21.98 -4.25 4.51
N TYR A 147 -22.72 -3.68 3.55
CA TYR A 147 -23.71 -4.35 2.71
C TYR A 147 -23.13 -4.66 1.33
N ALA A 148 -22.11 -3.92 0.92
CA ALA A 148 -21.40 -4.14 -0.34
C ALA A 148 -19.93 -3.74 -0.20
N ILE A 149 -19.05 -4.53 -0.81
CA ILE A 149 -17.62 -4.28 -0.91
C ILE A 149 -17.19 -4.51 -2.36
N ALA A 150 -16.42 -3.58 -2.90
CA ALA A 150 -15.80 -3.69 -4.20
C ALA A 150 -14.32 -3.30 -4.12
N SER A 151 -13.46 -3.97 -4.89
CA SER A 151 -12.12 -3.47 -5.13
C SER A 151 -12.14 -2.34 -6.16
N ILE A 152 -11.18 -1.44 -6.06
CA ILE A 152 -11.01 -0.32 -6.98
C ILE A 152 -9.52 -0.04 -7.16
N LYS A 153 -9.10 0.39 -8.35
CA LYS A 153 -7.73 0.85 -8.56
C LYS A 153 -7.61 2.31 -8.11
N LYS A 154 -6.55 2.60 -7.37
CA LYS A 154 -6.19 3.95 -6.95
C LYS A 154 -5.21 4.55 -7.96
N ALA A 155 -5.37 5.85 -8.23
CA ALA A 155 -4.39 6.62 -8.99
C ALA A 155 -3.08 6.70 -8.19
N GLU A 156 -1.99 6.34 -8.84
CA GLU A 156 -0.68 6.45 -8.21
C GLU A 156 -0.26 7.92 -8.18
N LYS A 157 0.40 8.30 -7.09
CA LYS A 157 1.05 9.62 -7.02
C LYS A 157 2.18 9.66 -8.06
N THR A 158 2.17 10.69 -8.88
CA THR A 158 3.23 11.00 -9.83
C THR A 158 4.01 12.21 -9.37
N ASP A 159 5.23 12.34 -9.84
CA ASP A 159 5.99 13.56 -9.76
C ASP A 159 6.06 14.13 -11.18
N ASP A 160 5.25 15.14 -11.46
CA ASP A 160 5.10 15.72 -12.80
C ASP A 160 5.98 16.97 -13.00
N GLU A 161 6.81 17.31 -11.99
CA GLU A 161 7.75 18.43 -12.12
C GLU A 161 8.79 18.15 -13.23
N PRO A 162 8.97 19.06 -14.19
CA PRO A 162 9.90 18.87 -15.29
C PRO A 162 11.36 18.84 -14.83
N GLU A 163 11.71 19.58 -13.78
CA GLU A 163 13.03 19.58 -13.15
C GLU A 163 12.95 18.87 -11.80
N LYS A 164 13.52 17.67 -11.71
CA LYS A 164 13.47 16.84 -10.51
C LYS A 164 14.47 17.30 -9.48
N ARG A 165 13.99 17.48 -8.24
CA ARG A 165 14.87 17.67 -7.10
C ARG A 165 15.63 16.37 -6.82
N ILE A 166 16.95 16.48 -6.64
CA ILE A 166 17.76 15.36 -6.14
C ILE A 166 17.62 15.31 -4.62
N GLU A 167 17.12 14.19 -4.09
CA GLU A 167 17.07 13.97 -2.64
C GLU A 167 18.46 13.56 -2.14
N LEU A 168 19.04 14.40 -1.27
CA LEU A 168 20.40 14.24 -0.74
C LEU A 168 20.42 13.77 0.71
N HIS A 169 19.28 13.76 1.41
CA HIS A 169 19.17 13.38 2.81
C HIS A 169 17.92 12.52 3.02
N MET A 170 18.09 11.21 3.04
CA MET A 170 16.99 10.28 3.13
C MET A 170 17.34 9.08 4.01
N HIS A 171 16.42 8.75 4.93
CA HIS A 171 16.55 7.63 5.85
C HIS A 171 15.67 6.47 5.43
N THR A 172 16.17 5.26 5.66
CA THR A 172 15.46 4.02 5.41
C THR A 172 15.00 3.37 6.71
N SER A 173 14.23 2.28 6.61
CA SER A 173 13.83 1.47 7.77
C SER A 173 15.00 0.85 8.54
N LEU A 174 16.24 0.98 8.04
CA LEU A 174 17.47 0.57 8.73
C LEU A 174 18.08 1.70 9.57
N SER A 175 17.53 2.91 9.48
CA SER A 175 17.74 4.01 10.42
C SER A 175 16.79 3.79 11.60
N GLU A 176 17.30 3.24 12.71
CA GLU A 176 16.50 2.74 13.83
C GLU A 176 15.58 3.81 14.41
N MET A 177 14.29 3.48 14.58
CA MET A 177 13.23 4.33 15.15
C MET A 177 12.96 5.64 14.39
N ASP A 178 13.44 5.78 13.15
CA ASP A 178 13.35 7.03 12.40
C ASP A 178 12.52 6.92 11.13
N ALA A 179 12.67 5.85 10.33
CA ALA A 179 11.95 5.66 9.09
C ALA A 179 11.34 4.25 8.95
N ILE A 180 10.32 4.13 8.10
CA ILE A 180 9.58 2.88 7.88
C ILE A 180 9.73 2.31 6.47
N SER A 181 10.22 3.10 5.51
CA SER A 181 10.34 2.69 4.12
C SER A 181 11.61 1.89 3.87
N SER A 182 11.50 0.74 3.17
CA SER A 182 12.69 -0.05 2.84
C SER A 182 13.58 0.66 1.81
N PRO A 183 14.89 0.40 1.81
CA PRO A 183 15.81 0.93 0.79
C PRO A 183 15.34 0.61 -0.64
N THR A 184 14.85 -0.61 -0.86
CA THR A 184 14.30 -1.04 -2.15
C THR A 184 13.11 -0.20 -2.59
N ALA A 185 12.16 0.08 -1.69
CA ALA A 185 10.95 0.86 -2.01
C ALA A 185 11.31 2.30 -2.41
N LEU A 186 12.21 2.94 -1.67
CA LEU A 186 12.65 4.31 -1.92
C LEU A 186 13.37 4.44 -3.26
N VAL A 187 14.34 3.57 -3.55
CA VAL A 187 15.08 3.59 -4.82
C VAL A 187 14.16 3.32 -6.01
N LYS A 188 13.28 2.33 -5.92
CA LYS A 188 12.31 2.04 -6.98
C LYS A 188 11.34 3.19 -7.22
N GLN A 189 10.91 3.88 -6.16
CA GLN A 189 10.05 5.05 -6.30
C GLN A 189 10.76 6.22 -6.98
N ALA A 190 12.03 6.49 -6.65
CA ALA A 190 12.84 7.49 -7.31
C ALA A 190 13.02 7.19 -8.81
N ILE A 191 13.29 5.92 -9.16
CA ILE A 191 13.36 5.47 -10.55
C ILE A 191 12.03 5.69 -11.28
N LYS A 192 10.90 5.31 -10.65
CA LYS A 192 9.56 5.43 -11.21
C LYS A 192 9.19 6.89 -11.49
N TRP A 193 9.60 7.81 -10.63
CA TRP A 193 9.37 9.25 -10.79
C TRP A 193 10.39 9.94 -11.71
N GLY A 194 11.38 9.21 -12.23
CA GLY A 194 12.37 9.73 -13.18
C GLY A 194 13.44 10.60 -12.54
N HIS A 195 13.72 10.42 -11.24
CA HIS A 195 14.82 11.12 -10.58
C HIS A 195 16.17 10.69 -11.16
N GLU A 196 17.09 11.64 -11.34
CA GLU A 196 18.43 11.37 -11.85
C GLU A 196 19.36 10.78 -10.80
N ALA A 197 19.15 11.15 -9.54
CA ALA A 197 19.94 10.66 -8.41
C ALA A 197 19.11 10.62 -7.13
N VAL A 198 19.56 9.80 -6.16
CA VAL A 198 19.02 9.72 -4.81
C VAL A 198 20.14 9.31 -3.84
N ALA A 199 20.17 9.93 -2.66
CA ALA A 199 21.12 9.57 -1.59
C ALA A 199 20.41 8.69 -0.56
N ILE A 200 21.18 7.74 0.02
CA ILE A 200 20.81 7.01 1.23
C ILE A 200 21.77 7.46 2.33
N THR A 201 21.23 8.01 3.41
CA THR A 201 22.01 8.67 4.49
C THR A 201 21.43 8.31 5.86
N ASP A 202 21.35 7.02 6.18
CA ASP A 202 20.86 6.55 7.46
C ASP A 202 21.73 7.05 8.64
N HIS A 203 21.15 7.18 9.82
CA HIS A 203 21.80 7.62 11.05
C HIS A 203 22.92 6.68 11.47
N GLY A 204 24.17 7.12 11.37
CA GLY A 204 25.36 6.43 11.88
C GLY A 204 25.64 5.06 11.26
N VAL A 205 24.88 4.64 10.23
CA VAL A 205 24.93 3.28 9.67
C VAL A 205 24.92 3.27 8.15
N VAL A 206 25.36 2.14 7.58
CA VAL A 206 25.46 1.93 6.12
C VAL A 206 24.78 0.64 5.66
N GLN A 207 24.00 0.00 6.51
CA GLN A 207 23.41 -1.31 6.24
C GLN A 207 22.44 -1.30 5.05
N ALA A 208 21.83 -0.17 4.73
CA ALA A 208 20.91 -0.03 3.60
C ALA A 208 21.59 -0.07 2.22
N LEU A 209 22.88 0.22 2.16
CA LEU A 209 23.59 0.43 0.89
C LEU A 209 23.58 -0.79 -0.04
N PRO A 210 23.84 -2.04 0.42
CA PRO A 210 23.78 -3.20 -0.45
C PRO A 210 22.39 -3.43 -1.06
N GLU A 211 21.34 -3.26 -0.27
CA GLU A 211 19.94 -3.41 -0.72
C GLU A 211 19.57 -2.31 -1.72
N ALA A 212 19.90 -1.05 -1.42
CA ALA A 212 19.68 0.09 -2.31
C ALA A 212 20.40 -0.08 -3.65
N TYR A 213 21.66 -0.56 -3.61
CA TYR A 213 22.44 -0.85 -4.82
C TYR A 213 21.80 -1.97 -5.65
N ALA A 214 21.34 -3.05 -5.02
CA ALA A 214 20.63 -4.11 -5.72
C ALA A 214 19.32 -3.60 -6.35
N ALA A 215 18.59 -2.74 -5.65
CA ALA A 215 17.35 -2.15 -6.12
C ALA A 215 17.51 -1.20 -7.31
N SER A 216 18.66 -0.52 -7.42
CA SER A 216 18.97 0.34 -8.57
C SER A 216 19.11 -0.43 -9.87
N GLY A 217 19.49 -1.72 -9.80
CA GLY A 217 19.56 -2.63 -10.94
C GLY A 217 20.73 -2.36 -11.88
N LYS A 218 21.10 -3.39 -12.64
CA LYS A 218 22.14 -3.26 -13.68
C LYS A 218 21.61 -2.45 -14.86
N GLY A 219 22.28 -1.34 -15.18
CA GLY A 219 21.90 -0.47 -16.31
C GLY A 219 20.84 0.58 -15.97
N SER A 220 20.45 0.73 -14.73
CA SER A 220 19.64 1.85 -14.28
C SER A 220 20.31 3.19 -14.56
N LYS A 221 19.52 4.19 -14.96
CA LYS A 221 20.01 5.56 -15.19
C LYS A 221 20.14 6.35 -13.89
N ILE A 222 19.53 5.89 -12.79
CA ILE A 222 19.59 6.60 -11.51
C ILE A 222 20.99 6.50 -10.89
N LYS A 223 21.54 7.61 -10.46
CA LYS A 223 22.78 7.67 -9.68
C LYS A 223 22.45 7.48 -8.21
N LEU A 224 22.87 6.35 -7.64
CA LEU A 224 22.78 6.14 -6.20
C LEU A 224 23.97 6.81 -5.51
N ILE A 225 23.69 7.73 -4.59
CA ILE A 225 24.66 8.41 -3.75
C ILE A 225 24.70 7.67 -2.41
N LEU A 226 25.84 7.09 -2.09
CA LEU A 226 26.06 6.33 -0.86
C LEU A 226 26.57 7.27 0.22
N GLY A 227 25.85 7.43 1.29
CA GLY A 227 26.15 8.33 2.39
C GLY A 227 25.81 7.75 3.74
N MET A 228 26.02 8.55 4.76
CA MET A 228 25.67 8.27 6.15
C MET A 228 25.50 9.62 6.86
N GLU A 229 24.50 9.75 7.72
CA GLU A 229 24.41 10.88 8.62
C GLU A 229 25.35 10.64 9.82
N GLY A 230 26.42 11.42 9.87
CA GLY A 230 27.44 11.29 10.92
C GLY A 230 27.11 12.13 12.14
N TYR A 231 27.50 11.64 13.31
CA TYR A 231 27.44 12.41 14.55
C TYR A 231 28.79 13.09 14.79
N LEU A 232 28.78 14.43 14.84
CA LEU A 232 29.96 15.21 15.19
C LEU A 232 29.92 15.57 16.67
N VAL A 233 30.93 15.12 17.42
CA VAL A 233 31.10 15.42 18.84
C VAL A 233 32.32 16.32 19.02
N ASP A 234 32.21 17.30 19.89
CA ASP A 234 33.31 18.16 20.31
C ASP A 234 33.89 17.59 21.62
N ASP A 235 34.97 16.84 21.49
CA ASP A 235 35.64 16.15 22.60
C ASP A 235 36.18 17.13 23.66
N GLU A 236 36.49 18.40 23.29
CA GLU A 236 36.93 19.41 24.25
C GLU A 236 35.75 19.90 25.12
N LYS A 237 34.56 19.89 24.56
CA LYS A 237 33.35 20.38 25.23
C LYS A 237 32.63 19.26 26.01
N TYR A 238 32.79 18.03 25.58
CA TYR A 238 32.19 16.82 26.19
C TYR A 238 33.29 15.75 26.39
N PRO A 239 34.25 15.97 27.32
CA PRO A 239 35.24 14.95 27.64
C PRO A 239 34.54 13.77 28.31
N ASP A 240 34.99 12.52 27.98
CA ASP A 240 34.53 11.26 28.56
C ASP A 240 34.62 11.24 30.09
#